data_f874d0787402544b3cb1904de5ca2e14
#
_entry.id   f874d0787402544b3cb1904de5ca2e14
#
_cell.length_a   1.000
_cell.length_b   1.000
_cell.length_c   1.000
_cell.angle_alpha   90.00
_cell.angle_beta   90.00
_cell.angle_gamma   90.00
#
_symmetry.space_group_name_H-M   'P 1'
#
loop_
_entity.id
_entity.type
_entity.pdbx_description
1 polymer ?
#
loop_
_entity_poly.entity_id
_entity_poly.type
_entity_poly.pdbx_seq_one_letter_code
_entity_poly.pdbx_strand_id
1 'polypeptide(L)'
;MESLTLVLLRRPADPPVLPEDEQDRIQQAHLAFLNSRRKEGVMGAAGPFRDHDDETLRGLCLYRVGIEEARRHAAEDPAVRAGILTAEAITWWFREGEVRLTSG
;
A
#
# COMPACT_ATOMS: atom_id res chain seq x y z
N MET A 1 -21.18 -1.74 -11.72
CA MET A 1 -19.98 -1.01 -11.31
C MET A 1 -18.85 -1.95 -10.92
N GLU A 2 -17.65 -1.55 -11.18
CA GLU A 2 -16.46 -2.25 -10.73
C GLU A 2 -15.92 -1.59 -9.46
N SER A 3 -15.03 -2.28 -8.76
CA SER A 3 -14.37 -1.70 -7.59
C SER A 3 -12.94 -2.20 -7.46
N LEU A 4 -12.15 -1.39 -6.80
CA LEU A 4 -10.83 -1.74 -6.30
C LEU A 4 -10.78 -1.37 -4.83
N THR A 5 -9.85 -1.93 -4.09
CA THR A 5 -9.59 -1.47 -2.73
C THR A 5 -8.36 -0.60 -2.74
N LEU A 6 -8.53 0.65 -2.31
CA LEU A 6 -7.41 1.56 -2.09
C LEU A 6 -6.86 1.30 -0.71
N VAL A 7 -5.54 1.20 -0.61
CA VAL A 7 -4.88 1.21 0.69
C VAL A 7 -3.97 2.43 0.72
N LEU A 8 -4.34 3.40 1.56
CA LEU A 8 -3.54 4.60 1.79
C LEU A 8 -2.51 4.28 2.85
N LEU A 9 -1.25 4.56 2.53
CA LEU A 9 -0.14 4.37 3.45
C LEU A 9 0.20 5.73 4.05
N ARG A 10 0.20 5.80 5.38
CA ARG A 10 0.47 7.02 6.11
C ARG A 10 1.60 6.82 7.12
N ARG A 11 2.36 7.88 7.34
CA ARG A 11 3.30 7.92 8.45
C ARG A 11 2.51 8.13 9.74
N PRO A 12 2.68 7.30 10.76
CA PRO A 12 1.98 7.50 12.04
C PRO A 12 2.49 8.77 12.74
N ALA A 13 1.68 9.30 13.67
CA ALA A 13 2.02 10.52 14.41
C ALA A 13 3.30 10.37 15.23
N ASP A 14 3.58 9.17 15.71
CA ASP A 14 4.73 8.89 16.57
C ASP A 14 5.48 7.65 16.04
N PRO A 15 6.19 7.80 14.91
CA PRO A 15 6.87 6.67 14.31
C PRO A 15 8.06 6.22 15.16
N PRO A 16 8.41 4.92 15.14
CA PRO A 16 9.56 4.43 15.87
C PRO A 16 10.85 5.04 15.32
N VAL A 17 11.80 5.29 16.19
CA VAL A 17 13.14 5.76 15.79
C VAL A 17 14.01 4.53 15.60
N LEU A 18 14.43 4.29 14.36
CA LEU A 18 15.21 3.11 13.99
C LEU A 18 16.55 3.52 13.40
N PRO A 19 17.60 2.70 13.59
CA PRO A 19 18.86 2.92 12.91
C PRO A 19 18.72 2.94 11.40
N GLU A 20 19.56 3.67 10.71
CA GLU A 20 19.47 3.84 9.26
C GLU A 20 19.53 2.52 8.50
N ASP A 21 20.40 1.61 8.90
CA ASP A 21 20.53 0.29 8.26
C ASP A 21 19.24 -0.54 8.42
N GLU A 22 18.58 -0.43 9.55
CA GLU A 22 17.30 -1.10 9.77
C GLU A 22 16.19 -0.49 8.94
N GLN A 23 16.17 0.85 8.82
CA GLN A 23 15.23 1.53 7.93
C GLN A 23 15.40 1.07 6.49
N ASP A 24 16.64 0.94 6.02
CA ASP A 24 16.94 0.46 4.68
C ASP A 24 16.45 -0.96 4.45
N ARG A 25 16.66 -1.85 5.43
CA ARG A 25 16.18 -3.23 5.34
C ARG A 25 14.65 -3.29 5.24
N ILE A 26 13.97 -2.49 6.05
CA ILE A 26 12.50 -2.46 6.05
C ILE A 26 12.02 -1.92 4.71
N GLN A 27 12.65 -0.88 4.16
CA GLN A 27 12.27 -0.33 2.86
C GLN A 27 12.44 -1.37 1.76
N GLN A 28 13.53 -2.10 1.75
CA GLN A 28 13.74 -3.17 0.77
C GLN A 28 12.70 -4.30 0.93
N ALA A 29 12.40 -4.67 2.16
CA ALA A 29 11.39 -5.69 2.44
C ALA A 29 10.00 -5.23 2.00
N HIS A 30 9.68 -3.94 2.20
CA HIS A 30 8.43 -3.34 1.74
C HIS A 30 8.32 -3.44 0.21
N LEU A 31 9.36 -3.07 -0.52
CA LEU A 31 9.36 -3.16 -1.99
C LEU A 31 9.22 -4.60 -2.48
N ALA A 32 9.90 -5.53 -1.82
CA ALA A 32 9.78 -6.95 -2.14
C ALA A 32 8.37 -7.48 -1.86
N PHE A 33 7.75 -7.02 -0.79
CA PHE A 33 6.35 -7.35 -0.48
C PHE A 33 5.42 -6.88 -1.59
N LEU A 34 5.55 -5.61 -2.03
CA LEU A 34 4.73 -5.08 -3.11
C LEU A 34 4.89 -5.91 -4.39
N ASN A 35 6.12 -6.25 -4.73
CA ASN A 35 6.39 -7.07 -5.91
C ASN A 35 5.76 -8.46 -5.81
N SER A 36 5.82 -9.09 -4.64
CA SER A 36 5.21 -10.40 -4.43
C SER A 36 3.70 -10.37 -4.65
N ARG A 37 3.04 -9.31 -4.19
CA ARG A 37 1.59 -9.15 -4.33
C ARG A 37 1.19 -8.85 -5.78
N ARG A 38 2.03 -8.12 -6.52
CA ARG A 38 1.83 -7.95 -7.97
C ARG A 38 1.92 -9.26 -8.71
N LYS A 39 2.92 -10.09 -8.40
CA LYS A 39 3.09 -11.40 -9.03
C LYS A 39 1.94 -12.34 -8.73
N GLU A 40 1.36 -12.24 -7.55
CA GLU A 40 0.20 -13.05 -7.19
C GLU A 40 -1.09 -12.54 -7.84
N GLY A 41 -1.07 -11.36 -8.45
CA GLY A 41 -2.23 -10.78 -9.11
C GLY A 41 -3.20 -10.08 -8.17
N VAL A 42 -2.87 -9.95 -6.88
CA VAL A 42 -3.74 -9.28 -5.92
C VAL A 42 -3.56 -7.77 -5.87
N MET A 43 -2.41 -7.29 -6.33
CA MET A 43 -2.13 -5.86 -6.39
C MET A 43 -1.97 -5.40 -7.82
N GLY A 44 -2.70 -4.35 -8.21
CA GLY A 44 -2.66 -3.83 -9.58
C GLY A 44 -1.65 -2.72 -9.78
N ALA A 45 -1.47 -1.88 -8.77
CA ALA A 45 -0.53 -0.76 -8.85
C ALA A 45 -0.19 -0.28 -7.44
N ALA A 46 0.97 0.33 -7.29
CA ALA A 46 1.36 0.97 -6.03
C ALA A 46 2.41 2.03 -6.34
N GLY A 47 2.43 3.08 -5.55
CA GLY A 47 3.42 4.13 -5.70
C GLY A 47 3.34 5.18 -4.61
N PRO A 48 4.42 5.96 -4.46
CA PRO A 48 4.46 7.05 -3.48
C PRO A 48 3.71 8.27 -3.98
N PHE A 49 3.21 9.07 -3.04
CA PHE A 49 2.65 10.39 -3.35
C PHE A 49 3.75 11.45 -3.33
N ARG A 50 3.58 12.47 -4.15
CA ARG A 50 4.49 13.62 -4.23
C ARG A 50 3.67 14.89 -4.43
N ASP A 51 4.31 16.04 -4.22
CA ASP A 51 3.77 17.35 -4.55
C ASP A 51 2.43 17.66 -3.85
N HIS A 52 2.37 17.35 -2.57
CA HIS A 52 1.20 17.64 -1.73
C HIS A 52 1.66 18.08 -0.34
N ASP A 53 0.73 18.66 0.42
CA ASP A 53 1.03 19.30 1.70
C ASP A 53 0.78 18.43 2.94
N ASP A 54 0.23 17.23 2.76
CA ASP A 54 -0.03 16.32 3.88
C ASP A 54 1.19 15.44 4.12
N GLU A 55 2.01 15.80 5.11
CA GLU A 55 3.23 15.08 5.44
C GLU A 55 3.00 13.64 5.90
N THR A 56 1.80 13.31 6.35
CA THR A 56 1.48 11.94 6.78
C THR A 56 1.21 11.01 5.59
N LEU A 57 0.72 11.56 4.49
CA LEU A 57 0.29 10.78 3.34
C LEU A 57 1.48 10.36 2.50
N ARG A 58 1.76 9.05 2.45
CA ARG A 58 2.99 8.52 1.85
C ARG A 58 2.79 7.85 0.51
N GLY A 59 1.74 7.07 0.34
CA GLY A 59 1.54 6.34 -0.89
C GLY A 59 0.21 5.64 -0.99
N LEU A 60 -0.01 5.00 -2.13
CA LEU A 60 -1.24 4.31 -2.47
C LEU A 60 -0.92 2.92 -3.00
N CYS A 61 -1.67 1.93 -2.55
CA CYS A 61 -1.70 0.60 -3.13
C CYS A 61 -3.12 0.35 -3.66
N LEU A 62 -3.22 -0.14 -4.90
CA LEU A 62 -4.50 -0.53 -5.50
C LEU A 62 -4.58 -2.05 -5.48
N TYR A 63 -5.47 -2.58 -4.64
CA TYR A 63 -5.68 -4.02 -4.54
C TYR A 63 -6.87 -4.45 -5.38
N ARG A 64 -6.72 -5.60 -6.06
CA ARG A 64 -7.78 -6.20 -6.90
C ARG A 64 -8.75 -7.06 -6.11
N VAL A 65 -8.58 -7.14 -4.81
CA VAL A 65 -9.37 -7.99 -3.91
C VAL A 65 -10.28 -7.14 -3.04
N GLY A 66 -11.25 -7.75 -2.38
CA GLY A 66 -12.17 -7.05 -1.50
C GLY A 66 -11.48 -6.49 -0.26
N ILE A 67 -12.19 -5.62 0.44
CA ILE A 67 -11.59 -4.82 1.52
C ILE A 67 -11.02 -5.66 2.66
N GLU A 68 -11.68 -6.76 3.05
CA GLU A 68 -11.19 -7.60 4.14
C GLU A 68 -9.89 -8.31 3.77
N GLU A 69 -9.81 -8.82 2.55
CA GLU A 69 -8.60 -9.46 2.06
C GLU A 69 -7.47 -8.44 1.87
N ALA A 70 -7.79 -7.25 1.37
CA ALA A 70 -6.81 -6.18 1.22
C ALA A 70 -6.24 -5.76 2.58
N ARG A 71 -7.08 -5.69 3.61
CA ARG A 71 -6.62 -5.39 4.98
C ARG A 71 -5.65 -6.44 5.49
N ARG A 72 -5.92 -7.73 5.21
CA ARG A 72 -5.01 -8.81 5.62
C ARG A 72 -3.66 -8.69 4.92
N HIS A 73 -3.67 -8.43 3.62
CA HIS A 73 -2.43 -8.23 2.88
C HIS A 73 -1.65 -7.03 3.40
N ALA A 74 -2.31 -5.90 3.59
CA ALA A 74 -1.65 -4.68 4.05
C ALA A 74 -1.02 -4.87 5.44
N ALA A 75 -1.66 -5.65 6.31
CA ALA A 75 -1.12 -5.94 7.64
C ALA A 75 0.16 -6.78 7.58
N GLU A 76 0.43 -7.46 6.48
CA GLU A 76 1.64 -8.26 6.28
C GLU A 76 2.80 -7.45 5.73
N ASP A 77 2.56 -6.21 5.28
CA ASP A 77 3.62 -5.33 4.78
C ASP A 77 4.65 -5.09 5.88
N PRO A 78 5.93 -5.37 5.64
CA PRO A 78 6.98 -5.17 6.65
C PRO A 78 7.04 -3.75 7.20
N ALA A 79 6.73 -2.74 6.40
CA ALA A 79 6.71 -1.35 6.87
C ALA A 79 5.54 -1.09 7.83
N VAL A 80 4.40 -1.74 7.61
CA VAL A 80 3.26 -1.66 8.50
C VAL A 80 3.54 -2.43 9.79
N ARG A 81 4.11 -3.63 9.67
CA ARG A 81 4.46 -4.45 10.84
C ARG A 81 5.51 -3.78 11.73
N ALA A 82 6.42 -3.04 11.13
CA ALA A 82 7.45 -2.30 11.87
C ALA A 82 6.92 -1.00 12.50
N GLY A 83 5.68 -0.61 12.21
CA GLY A 83 5.09 0.61 12.75
C GLY A 83 5.55 1.90 12.08
N ILE A 84 6.24 1.80 10.92
CA ILE A 84 6.66 2.99 10.18
C ILE A 84 5.56 3.52 9.27
N LEU A 85 4.62 2.67 8.88
CA LEU A 85 3.45 3.05 8.12
C LEU A 85 2.20 2.50 8.77
N THR A 86 1.10 3.21 8.59
CA THR A 86 -0.25 2.68 8.85
C THR A 86 -0.94 2.49 7.51
N ALA A 87 -1.91 1.58 7.47
CA ALA A 87 -2.66 1.27 6.26
C ALA A 87 -4.15 1.54 6.49
N GLU A 88 -4.75 2.31 5.60
CA GLU A 88 -6.17 2.63 5.63
C GLU A 88 -6.81 2.09 4.36
N ALA A 89 -7.76 1.17 4.48
CA ALA A 89 -8.39 0.54 3.34
C ALA A 89 -9.74 1.19 3.04
N ILE A 90 -9.98 1.48 1.76
CA ILE A 90 -11.19 2.14 1.28
C ILE A 90 -11.64 1.43 0.02
N THR A 91 -12.93 1.08 -0.07
CA THR A 91 -13.49 0.56 -1.32
C THR A 91 -13.77 1.72 -2.26
N TRP A 92 -13.25 1.61 -3.49
CA TRP A 92 -13.43 2.63 -4.52
C TRP A 92 -14.28 2.06 -5.66
N TRP A 93 -15.43 2.65 -5.88
CA TRP A 93 -16.34 2.26 -6.96
C TRP A 93 -16.15 3.16 -8.16
N PHE A 94 -16.21 2.56 -9.36
CA PHE A 94 -16.11 3.31 -10.60
C PHE A 94 -16.90 2.59 -11.70
N ARG A 95 -17.11 3.27 -12.83
CA ARG A 95 -17.81 2.69 -13.98
C ARG A 95 -16.94 1.63 -14.64
N GLU A 96 -17.60 0.62 -15.16
CA GLU A 96 -16.91 -0.43 -15.92
C GLU A 96 -16.06 0.17 -17.03
N GLY A 97 -14.83 -0.30 -17.12
CA GLY A 97 -13.89 0.10 -18.16
C GLY A 97 -13.15 1.40 -17.94
N GLU A 98 -13.49 2.18 -16.90
CA GLU A 98 -12.78 3.45 -16.64
C GLU A 98 -11.37 3.25 -16.10
N VAL A 99 -11.14 2.17 -15.37
CA VAL A 99 -9.82 1.86 -14.82
C VAL A 99 -9.34 0.54 -15.39
N ARG A 100 -8.17 0.56 -16.00
CA ARG A 100 -7.53 -0.64 -16.54
C ARG A 100 -6.14 -0.77 -15.95
N LEU A 101 -5.91 -1.87 -15.25
CA LEU A 101 -4.63 -2.19 -14.68
C LEU A 101 -4.01 -3.33 -15.46
N THR A 102 -2.70 -3.24 -15.68
CA THR A 102 -1.98 -4.31 -16.36
C THR A 102 -1.94 -5.56 -15.50
N SER A 103 -1.94 -6.72 -16.16
CA SER A 103 -1.80 -8.00 -15.48
C SER A 103 -0.32 -8.28 -15.25
N GLY A 104 -0.02 -8.71 -14.07
CA GLY A 104 1.29 -9.16 -13.72
C GLY A 104 2.26 -8.09 -13.34
#